data_a7ba39e5cc07ea7ae67cdc10d587c1ee
#
_entry.id   a7ba39e5cc07ea7ae67cdc10d587c1ee
#
_cell.length_a   1.000
_cell.length_b   1.000
_cell.length_c   1.000
_cell.angle_alpha   90.00
_cell.angle_beta   90.00
_cell.angle_gamma   90.00
#
_symmetry.space_group_name_H-M   'P 1'
#
loop_
_entity.id
_entity.type
_entity.pdbx_description
1 polymer ?
#
loop_
_entity_poly.entity_id
_entity_poly.type
_entity_poly.pdbx_seq_one_letter_code
_entity_poly.pdbx_strand_id
1 'polypeptide(L)'
;MIRTLSSASSLDEISVSYDVPVVDPTSVPKVLYGHRTSLDSLCDPEWSQESRVLVLYTGGTIGMVRNDRGKLAPIPRELETNIRRYPHMHDDSYATKRFGCNGNTPLVLPDCKEKRRVAYWVYEYEPLLDSSNMTMDDWIRIAKDIRGVYEMFDGFVVLHGTDTLAYTASALSFMLENLGKPVVITGSQIPIFETRSDGRDNFIGSVIMAGSYNIPEVTVFFNNKLYRGNRTTKVSTGRLQAFDSPNMPPLAIAGISIQVDYRSIFRPTRLEKFTVFDRLNRHVGLLRIFPSISAETVKQFLQPPISGAIIQTYGAGNMPSNRTDIMEVLRDATKRGVILVNTTQCMHGAVDTIYETGEALVSAGVIAGLDMTPEAALTKLSYVLAKSDWDYDTKKRMMMRNLRGEMTVVGQEDEGENQELDVVSAISRALQLSSSDDVERIRDLLVPTLFFTAVSNCDIKRLEEIFSNGAEVNLLDVSGWSALHMAACDGIAEVVTWLLQHGASVHVRDKQGQTPLKIAVENDHHKVVELLVQTGAHLTESPLRLGEVLVSAAAADNVERLKSYHIAGADLSCADPCGRTALHAACTVGSEECVRFLLEAGVPTTTRDRTDLTPAMCAQVNNHDHLARLIDEQEE
;
A
#
# COMPACT_ATOMS: atom_id res chain seq x y z
N MET A 1 -15.75 65.18 -17.48
CA MET A 1 -16.91 64.73 -16.72
C MET A 1 -16.48 63.44 -15.99
N ILE A 2 -16.07 63.62 -14.78
CA ILE A 2 -15.55 62.58 -13.87
C ILE A 2 -16.77 61.88 -13.27
N ARG A 3 -16.83 60.55 -13.32
CA ARG A 3 -17.65 59.76 -12.42
C ARG A 3 -16.80 58.68 -11.78
N THR A 4 -16.52 58.93 -10.54
CA THR A 4 -16.08 57.98 -9.52
C THR A 4 -17.10 56.86 -9.39
N LEU A 5 -16.65 55.62 -9.44
CA LEU A 5 -17.34 54.46 -8.88
C LEU A 5 -16.40 53.71 -7.97
N SER A 6 -16.57 53.93 -6.69
CA SER A 6 -16.14 53.05 -5.63
C SER A 6 -17.11 51.88 -5.58
N SER A 7 -16.61 50.67 -5.68
CA SER A 7 -17.22 49.50 -5.06
C SER A 7 -16.16 48.42 -4.95
N ALA A 8 -15.71 48.20 -3.71
CA ALA A 8 -15.09 46.97 -3.34
C ALA A 8 -16.10 45.84 -3.56
N SER A 9 -15.80 44.94 -4.46
CA SER A 9 -16.48 43.66 -4.55
C SER A 9 -15.47 42.59 -4.16
N SER A 10 -15.80 41.91 -3.07
CA SER A 10 -15.31 40.64 -2.59
C SER A 10 -14.89 39.75 -3.75
N LEU A 11 -13.64 39.31 -3.73
CA LEU A 11 -13.21 38.12 -4.44
C LEU A 11 -13.90 36.95 -3.75
N ASP A 12 -15.09 36.62 -4.22
CA ASP A 12 -15.71 35.34 -3.93
C ASP A 12 -14.75 34.26 -4.42
N GLU A 13 -14.30 33.46 -3.48
CA GLU A 13 -13.62 32.20 -3.71
C GLU A 13 -14.52 31.39 -4.65
N ILE A 14 -14.16 31.33 -5.93
CA ILE A 14 -14.66 30.29 -6.82
C ILE A 14 -14.00 29.01 -6.33
N SER A 15 -14.58 28.39 -5.33
CA SER A 15 -14.37 27.00 -5.02
C SER A 15 -14.98 26.21 -6.19
N VAL A 16 -14.19 25.97 -7.22
CA VAL A 16 -14.50 24.93 -8.19
C VAL A 16 -14.37 23.64 -7.42
N SER A 17 -15.45 23.19 -6.82
CA SER A 17 -15.58 21.82 -6.34
C SER A 17 -15.61 20.96 -7.60
N TYR A 18 -14.45 20.51 -8.03
CA TYR A 18 -14.41 19.33 -8.87
C TYR A 18 -14.95 18.21 -8.00
N ASP A 19 -16.18 17.80 -8.24
CA ASP A 19 -16.66 16.46 -7.87
C ASP A 19 -15.78 15.48 -8.64
N VAL A 20 -14.61 15.20 -8.07
CA VAL A 20 -13.74 14.13 -8.54
C VAL A 20 -14.52 12.85 -8.24
N PRO A 21 -14.97 12.11 -9.25
CA PRO A 21 -15.69 10.87 -8.99
C PRO A 21 -14.75 9.97 -8.20
N VAL A 22 -15.07 9.79 -6.93
CA VAL A 22 -14.51 8.69 -6.14
C VAL A 22 -14.86 7.44 -6.94
N VAL A 23 -13.90 6.52 -7.16
CA VAL A 23 -14.25 5.21 -7.69
C VAL A 23 -15.24 4.64 -6.68
N ASP A 24 -16.51 4.71 -7.02
CA ASP A 24 -17.55 4.01 -6.32
C ASP A 24 -17.14 2.53 -6.34
N PRO A 25 -17.15 1.80 -5.22
CA PRO A 25 -16.96 0.35 -5.25
C PRO A 25 -17.90 -0.34 -6.25
N THR A 26 -19.05 0.30 -6.57
CA THR A 26 -19.95 -0.12 -7.65
C THR A 26 -19.48 0.33 -9.04
N SER A 27 -18.51 1.23 -9.16
CA SER A 27 -17.89 1.72 -10.40
C SER A 27 -16.45 1.22 -10.59
N VAL A 28 -15.92 0.46 -9.65
CA VAL A 28 -14.79 -0.46 -9.91
C VAL A 28 -15.15 -1.21 -11.17
N PRO A 29 -14.26 -1.20 -12.16
CA PRO A 29 -14.63 -1.24 -13.56
C PRO A 29 -15.80 -2.18 -13.79
N LYS A 30 -16.83 -1.70 -14.50
CA LYS A 30 -17.89 -2.57 -15.03
C LYS A 30 -17.34 -3.84 -15.66
N VAL A 31 -16.07 -3.87 -15.98
CA VAL A 31 -15.24 -5.00 -16.34
C VAL A 31 -15.17 -6.06 -15.23
N LEU A 32 -15.13 -5.68 -13.95
CA LEU A 32 -15.25 -6.62 -12.82
C LEU A 32 -16.72 -6.95 -12.49
N TYR A 33 -17.66 -6.05 -12.85
CA TYR A 33 -19.10 -6.23 -12.67
C TYR A 33 -19.88 -6.57 -13.95
N GLY A 34 -19.24 -6.56 -15.12
CA GLY A 34 -19.88 -6.80 -16.44
C GLY A 34 -20.38 -8.23 -16.65
N HIS A 35 -19.92 -9.16 -15.85
CA HIS A 35 -20.57 -10.43 -15.60
C HIS A 35 -21.15 -10.40 -14.19
N ARG A 36 -22.39 -10.84 -14.03
CA ARG A 36 -23.00 -11.27 -12.78
C ARG A 36 -22.27 -12.46 -12.12
N THR A 37 -20.99 -12.61 -12.36
CA THR A 37 -20.10 -13.27 -11.44
C THR A 37 -19.81 -12.20 -10.41
N SER A 38 -20.64 -12.18 -9.41
CA SER A 38 -20.51 -11.61 -8.09
C SER A 38 -19.04 -11.45 -7.66
N LEU A 39 -18.78 -10.65 -6.66
CA LEU A 39 -17.57 -10.73 -5.82
C LEU A 39 -17.15 -12.20 -5.57
N ASP A 40 -18.06 -13.14 -5.70
CA ASP A 40 -17.89 -14.59 -5.64
C ASP A 40 -16.78 -15.12 -6.57
N SER A 41 -16.61 -14.58 -7.78
CA SER A 41 -15.52 -15.02 -8.67
C SER A 41 -14.14 -14.55 -8.23
N LEU A 42 -14.06 -13.45 -7.45
CA LEU A 42 -12.80 -12.98 -6.87
C LEU A 42 -12.38 -13.79 -5.63
N CYS A 43 -13.32 -14.51 -5.03
CA CYS A 43 -13.13 -15.32 -3.84
C CYS A 43 -13.13 -16.84 -4.15
N ASP A 44 -13.07 -17.22 -5.43
CA ASP A 44 -12.94 -18.60 -5.84
C ASP A 44 -11.62 -19.20 -5.27
N PRO A 45 -11.65 -20.37 -4.59
CA PRO A 45 -10.44 -21.06 -4.13
C PRO A 45 -9.39 -21.28 -5.23
N GLU A 46 -9.80 -21.35 -6.49
CA GLU A 46 -8.87 -21.45 -7.61
C GLU A 46 -8.01 -20.20 -7.79
N TRP A 47 -8.41 -19.01 -7.30
CA TRP A 47 -7.58 -17.80 -7.23
C TRP A 47 -6.38 -17.91 -6.25
N SER A 48 -6.24 -19.04 -5.55
CA SER A 48 -5.04 -19.28 -4.73
C SER A 48 -3.75 -19.34 -5.56
N GLN A 49 -3.86 -19.64 -6.85
CA GLN A 49 -2.73 -19.79 -7.77
C GLN A 49 -2.38 -18.48 -8.50
N GLU A 50 -3.26 -17.49 -8.48
CA GLU A 50 -3.02 -16.21 -9.14
C GLU A 50 -2.97 -15.07 -8.12
N SER A 51 -2.13 -14.08 -8.44
CA SER A 51 -2.13 -12.76 -7.77
C SER A 51 -2.93 -11.77 -8.60
N ARG A 52 -3.68 -10.91 -7.95
CA ARG A 52 -4.55 -9.91 -8.58
C ARG A 52 -3.91 -8.54 -8.51
N VAL A 53 -3.64 -7.93 -9.66
CA VAL A 53 -3.02 -6.62 -9.74
C VAL A 53 -3.94 -5.65 -10.47
N LEU A 54 -4.17 -4.48 -9.89
CA LEU A 54 -4.84 -3.39 -10.58
C LEU A 54 -3.81 -2.42 -11.16
N VAL A 55 -3.92 -2.17 -12.45
CA VAL A 55 -3.12 -1.18 -13.17
C VAL A 55 -3.96 0.08 -13.38
N LEU A 56 -3.60 1.17 -12.71
CA LEU A 56 -4.21 2.50 -12.89
C LEU A 56 -3.43 3.23 -13.99
N TYR A 57 -4.02 3.41 -15.16
CA TYR A 57 -3.42 4.15 -16.25
C TYR A 57 -3.86 5.61 -16.19
N THR A 58 -3.00 6.47 -15.66
CA THR A 58 -3.30 7.91 -15.53
C THR A 58 -2.95 8.69 -16.78
N GLY A 59 -2.10 8.15 -17.67
CA GLY A 59 -1.61 8.79 -18.87
C GLY A 59 -0.09 8.67 -19.05
N GLY A 60 0.51 9.64 -19.70
CA GLY A 60 1.95 9.68 -19.97
C GLY A 60 2.38 8.92 -21.22
N THR A 61 3.67 9.02 -21.53
CA THR A 61 4.28 8.50 -22.78
C THR A 61 4.08 7.00 -22.96
N ILE A 62 4.02 6.23 -21.88
CA ILE A 62 3.98 4.78 -21.93
C ILE A 62 2.82 4.23 -22.78
N GLY A 63 1.64 4.81 -22.70
CA GLY A 63 0.46 4.38 -23.48
C GLY A 63 0.18 5.20 -24.73
N MET A 64 1.07 6.14 -25.12
CA MET A 64 0.87 6.93 -26.33
C MET A 64 1.00 6.07 -27.57
N VAL A 65 0.15 6.36 -28.54
CA VAL A 65 0.18 5.77 -29.90
C VAL A 65 0.26 6.89 -30.94
N ARG A 66 0.67 6.56 -32.16
CA ARG A 66 0.70 7.53 -33.25
C ARG A 66 -0.71 7.79 -33.76
N ASN A 67 -1.13 9.05 -33.66
CA ASN A 67 -2.40 9.50 -34.25
C ASN A 67 -2.32 9.58 -35.78
N ASP A 68 -3.43 9.90 -36.46
CA ASP A 68 -3.54 10.03 -37.91
C ASP A 68 -2.54 11.03 -38.52
N ARG A 69 -1.99 11.95 -37.70
CA ARG A 69 -0.96 12.94 -38.10
C ARG A 69 0.46 12.45 -37.82
N GLY A 70 0.64 11.19 -37.39
CA GLY A 70 1.92 10.59 -37.05
C GLY A 70 2.54 11.09 -35.73
N LYS A 71 1.82 11.91 -34.95
CA LYS A 71 2.25 12.41 -33.64
C LYS A 71 1.83 11.46 -32.51
N LEU A 72 2.70 11.30 -31.52
CA LEU A 72 2.38 10.54 -30.31
C LEU A 72 1.31 11.29 -29.50
N ALA A 73 0.24 10.59 -29.15
CA ALA A 73 -0.84 11.09 -28.31
C ALA A 73 -1.45 9.96 -27.48
N PRO A 74 -1.97 10.23 -26.29
CA PRO A 74 -2.74 9.27 -25.54
C PRO A 74 -4.11 9.10 -26.22
N ILE A 75 -4.43 7.90 -26.66
CA ILE A 75 -5.72 7.55 -27.26
C ILE A 75 -6.47 6.66 -26.28
N PRO A 76 -7.70 7.04 -25.85
CA PRO A 76 -8.49 6.27 -24.91
C PRO A 76 -8.76 4.85 -25.40
N ARG A 77 -8.71 3.87 -24.49
CA ARG A 77 -8.99 2.43 -24.69
C ARG A 77 -8.01 1.66 -25.62
N GLU A 78 -6.99 2.34 -26.12
CA GLU A 78 -5.99 1.69 -26.98
C GLU A 78 -4.96 0.87 -26.19
N LEU A 79 -4.64 1.30 -24.95
CA LEU A 79 -3.62 0.61 -24.15
C LEU A 79 -4.01 -0.85 -23.89
N GLU A 80 -5.16 -1.12 -23.32
CA GLU A 80 -5.61 -2.47 -23.00
C GLU A 80 -5.81 -3.32 -24.26
N THR A 81 -6.45 -2.74 -25.29
CA THR A 81 -6.69 -3.42 -26.58
C THR A 81 -5.39 -3.90 -27.20
N ASN A 82 -4.35 -3.07 -27.15
CA ASN A 82 -3.05 -3.42 -27.69
C ASN A 82 -2.32 -4.43 -26.80
N ILE A 83 -2.34 -4.29 -25.47
CA ILE A 83 -1.73 -5.24 -24.55
C ILE A 83 -2.28 -6.66 -24.79
N ARG A 84 -3.58 -6.84 -25.00
CA ARG A 84 -4.21 -8.15 -25.30
C ARG A 84 -3.63 -8.84 -26.53
N ARG A 85 -3.06 -8.09 -27.46
CA ARG A 85 -2.46 -8.63 -28.70
C ARG A 85 -0.97 -9.01 -28.53
N TYR A 86 -0.36 -8.65 -27.40
CA TYR A 86 1.07 -8.91 -27.15
C TYR A 86 1.27 -10.17 -26.28
N PRO A 87 1.79 -11.28 -26.88
CA PRO A 87 1.94 -12.55 -26.16
C PRO A 87 2.85 -12.48 -24.92
N HIS A 88 3.76 -11.50 -24.84
CA HIS A 88 4.62 -11.31 -23.69
C HIS A 88 3.92 -10.55 -22.52
N MET A 89 2.76 -9.96 -22.77
CA MET A 89 1.98 -9.23 -21.77
C MET A 89 0.68 -9.94 -21.43
N HIS A 90 0.19 -10.82 -22.31
CA HIS A 90 -1.05 -11.54 -22.12
C HIS A 90 -0.98 -12.96 -22.66
N ASP A 91 -1.23 -13.94 -21.78
CA ASP A 91 -1.42 -15.35 -22.13
C ASP A 91 -2.92 -15.61 -22.38
N ASP A 92 -3.35 -15.38 -23.63
CA ASP A 92 -4.74 -15.55 -24.06
C ASP A 92 -5.22 -17.00 -23.88
N SER A 93 -4.34 -17.97 -24.09
CA SER A 93 -4.69 -19.40 -23.97
C SER A 93 -5.02 -19.78 -22.52
N TYR A 94 -4.24 -19.30 -21.58
CA TYR A 94 -4.52 -19.49 -20.16
C TYR A 94 -5.75 -18.70 -19.71
N ALA A 95 -5.85 -17.43 -20.08
CA ALA A 95 -6.98 -16.58 -19.73
C ALA A 95 -8.31 -17.14 -20.22
N THR A 96 -8.37 -17.61 -21.48
CA THR A 96 -9.56 -18.23 -22.08
C THR A 96 -9.93 -19.53 -21.36
N LYS A 97 -8.96 -20.41 -21.10
CA LYS A 97 -9.18 -21.68 -20.41
C LYS A 97 -9.68 -21.47 -18.98
N ARG A 98 -9.13 -20.47 -18.30
CA ARG A 98 -9.36 -20.23 -16.88
C ARG A 98 -10.62 -19.39 -16.62
N PHE A 99 -10.84 -18.33 -17.41
CA PHE A 99 -11.90 -17.34 -17.20
C PHE A 99 -12.99 -17.33 -18.28
N GLY A 100 -12.84 -18.14 -19.33
CA GLY A 100 -13.79 -18.22 -20.45
C GLY A 100 -13.51 -17.22 -21.58
N CYS A 101 -14.35 -17.25 -22.62
CA CYS A 101 -14.16 -16.45 -23.86
C CYS A 101 -14.93 -15.12 -23.85
N ASN A 102 -15.42 -14.66 -22.72
CA ASN A 102 -16.25 -13.46 -22.65
C ASN A 102 -15.34 -12.21 -22.57
N GLY A 103 -15.47 -11.26 -23.47
CA GLY A 103 -14.58 -10.10 -23.69
C GLY A 103 -14.14 -9.23 -22.49
N ASN A 104 -14.48 -9.62 -21.27
CA ASN A 104 -14.13 -8.97 -20.01
C ASN A 104 -13.21 -9.84 -19.11
N THR A 105 -12.48 -10.79 -19.73
CA THR A 105 -11.51 -11.60 -18.98
C THR A 105 -10.31 -10.77 -18.53
N PRO A 106 -9.74 -11.04 -17.33
CA PRO A 106 -8.53 -10.37 -16.91
C PRO A 106 -7.38 -10.63 -17.90
N LEU A 107 -6.45 -9.70 -17.94
CA LEU A 107 -5.17 -9.92 -18.57
C LEU A 107 -4.34 -10.82 -17.66
N VAL A 108 -3.56 -11.73 -18.23
CA VAL A 108 -2.71 -12.65 -17.45
C VAL A 108 -1.31 -12.62 -18.02
N LEU A 109 -0.30 -12.36 -17.17
CA LEU A 109 1.08 -12.48 -17.61
C LEU A 109 1.40 -13.95 -17.96
N PRO A 110 2.23 -14.19 -18.99
CA PRO A 110 2.83 -15.50 -19.22
C PRO A 110 3.54 -16.01 -17.97
N ASP A 111 3.72 -17.32 -17.89
CA ASP A 111 4.43 -17.93 -16.77
C ASP A 111 5.88 -17.43 -16.70
N CYS A 112 6.19 -16.69 -15.66
CA CYS A 112 7.50 -16.08 -15.41
C CYS A 112 8.33 -16.83 -14.36
N LYS A 113 7.95 -18.06 -14.00
CA LYS A 113 8.57 -18.92 -12.97
C LYS A 113 8.51 -18.34 -11.55
N GLU A 114 7.73 -17.31 -11.34
CA GLU A 114 7.42 -16.80 -10.00
C GLU A 114 6.42 -17.73 -9.29
N LYS A 115 6.26 -17.54 -7.98
CA LYS A 115 5.43 -18.43 -7.14
C LYS A 115 3.96 -18.50 -7.59
N ARG A 116 3.45 -17.42 -8.19
CA ARG A 116 2.05 -17.31 -8.65
C ARG A 116 1.99 -16.62 -10.01
N ARG A 117 1.00 -16.99 -10.83
CA ARG A 117 0.68 -16.22 -12.02
C ARG A 117 0.06 -14.89 -11.64
N VAL A 118 0.29 -13.86 -12.43
CA VAL A 118 -0.29 -12.54 -12.18
C VAL A 118 -1.42 -12.30 -13.17
N ALA A 119 -2.64 -12.20 -12.64
CA ALA A 119 -3.80 -11.71 -13.35
C ALA A 119 -3.94 -10.21 -13.06
N TYR A 120 -4.19 -9.40 -14.08
CA TYR A 120 -4.27 -7.97 -13.90
C TYR A 120 -5.36 -7.32 -14.73
N TRP A 121 -5.84 -6.17 -14.26
CA TRP A 121 -6.87 -5.35 -14.89
C TRP A 121 -6.29 -3.97 -15.14
N VAL A 122 -6.68 -3.34 -16.24
CA VAL A 122 -6.28 -1.96 -16.54
C VAL A 122 -7.48 -1.04 -16.35
N TYR A 123 -7.35 -0.11 -15.42
CA TYR A 123 -8.31 0.98 -15.23
C TYR A 123 -7.73 2.26 -15.79
N GLU A 124 -8.35 2.76 -16.84
CA GLU A 124 -7.89 3.94 -17.56
C GLU A 124 -8.60 5.20 -17.05
N TYR A 125 -7.83 6.23 -16.75
CA TYR A 125 -8.37 7.51 -16.32
C TYR A 125 -8.98 8.29 -17.48
N GLU A 126 -10.07 8.95 -17.21
CA GLU A 126 -10.74 9.82 -18.18
C GLU A 126 -10.89 11.23 -17.57
N PRO A 127 -10.28 12.26 -18.16
CA PRO A 127 -9.33 12.20 -19.29
C PRO A 127 -7.97 11.62 -18.89
N LEU A 128 -7.20 11.11 -19.87
CA LEU A 128 -5.78 10.77 -19.68
C LEU A 128 -4.97 12.05 -19.46
N LEU A 129 -4.08 12.04 -18.47
CA LEU A 129 -3.32 13.19 -18.02
C LEU A 129 -1.92 13.21 -18.63
N ASP A 130 -1.47 14.39 -19.03
CA ASP A 130 -0.04 14.65 -19.13
C ASP A 130 0.50 14.93 -17.72
N SER A 131 1.62 14.30 -17.35
CA SER A 131 2.18 14.46 -16.00
C SER A 131 2.63 15.90 -15.69
N SER A 132 2.89 16.72 -16.70
CA SER A 132 3.16 18.15 -16.51
C SER A 132 1.95 18.93 -15.98
N ASN A 133 0.75 18.40 -16.15
CA ASN A 133 -0.52 18.96 -15.66
C ASN A 133 -1.01 18.34 -14.36
N MET A 134 -0.27 17.38 -13.81
CA MET A 134 -0.61 16.73 -12.53
C MET A 134 -0.65 17.72 -11.39
N THR A 135 -1.68 17.59 -10.55
CA THR A 135 -1.94 18.41 -9.37
C THR A 135 -2.05 17.55 -8.10
N MET A 136 -2.16 18.20 -6.95
CA MET A 136 -2.43 17.49 -5.69
C MET A 136 -3.79 16.76 -5.69
N ASP A 137 -4.76 17.25 -6.46
CA ASP A 137 -6.07 16.60 -6.58
C ASP A 137 -5.97 15.27 -7.29
N ASP A 138 -5.09 15.18 -8.27
CA ASP A 138 -4.83 13.92 -8.98
C ASP A 138 -4.16 12.89 -8.07
N TRP A 139 -3.24 13.30 -7.20
CA TRP A 139 -2.66 12.42 -6.18
C TRP A 139 -3.73 11.91 -5.20
N ILE A 140 -4.62 12.82 -4.75
CA ILE A 140 -5.75 12.48 -3.87
C ILE A 140 -6.68 11.49 -4.57
N ARG A 141 -6.96 11.67 -5.86
CA ARG A 141 -7.77 10.76 -6.67
C ARG A 141 -7.13 9.37 -6.72
N ILE A 142 -5.85 9.27 -7.08
CA ILE A 142 -5.13 7.98 -7.14
C ILE A 142 -5.19 7.27 -5.78
N ALA A 143 -4.94 8.00 -4.68
CA ALA A 143 -4.98 7.43 -3.33
C ALA A 143 -6.38 6.93 -2.95
N LYS A 144 -7.45 7.66 -3.30
CA LYS A 144 -8.84 7.26 -3.06
C LYS A 144 -9.24 6.05 -3.92
N ASP A 145 -8.80 6.00 -5.17
CA ASP A 145 -9.06 4.89 -6.07
C ASP A 145 -8.42 3.60 -5.53
N ILE A 146 -7.16 3.66 -5.07
CA ILE A 146 -6.50 2.54 -4.41
C ILE A 146 -7.29 2.12 -3.16
N ARG A 147 -7.71 3.06 -2.30
CA ARG A 147 -8.49 2.77 -1.09
C ARG A 147 -9.79 2.03 -1.41
N GLY A 148 -10.51 2.49 -2.42
CA GLY A 148 -11.82 1.94 -2.79
C GLY A 148 -11.79 0.47 -3.19
N VAL A 149 -10.63 -0.04 -3.65
CA VAL A 149 -10.46 -1.40 -4.15
C VAL A 149 -9.34 -2.17 -3.43
N TYR A 150 -8.84 -1.63 -2.32
CA TYR A 150 -7.67 -2.16 -1.62
C TYR A 150 -7.79 -3.63 -1.24
N GLU A 151 -8.98 -4.05 -0.79
CA GLU A 151 -9.24 -5.43 -0.36
C GLU A 151 -9.35 -6.40 -1.53
N MET A 152 -9.69 -5.91 -2.73
CA MET A 152 -9.93 -6.75 -3.91
C MET A 152 -8.65 -7.18 -4.63
N PHE A 153 -7.56 -6.44 -4.48
CA PHE A 153 -6.31 -6.66 -5.20
C PHE A 153 -5.14 -6.94 -4.24
N ASP A 154 -4.17 -7.70 -4.72
CA ASP A 154 -2.97 -8.08 -3.97
C ASP A 154 -1.84 -7.04 -4.14
N GLY A 155 -1.92 -6.22 -5.22
CA GLY A 155 -0.99 -5.14 -5.49
C GLY A 155 -1.51 -4.15 -6.53
N PHE A 156 -0.85 -3.01 -6.65
CA PHE A 156 -1.26 -1.89 -7.52
C PHE A 156 -0.10 -1.42 -8.37
N VAL A 157 -0.38 -1.09 -9.62
CA VAL A 157 0.56 -0.43 -10.53
C VAL A 157 -0.05 0.88 -11.00
N VAL A 158 0.73 1.96 -10.99
CA VAL A 158 0.31 3.26 -11.52
C VAL A 158 1.17 3.58 -12.74
N LEU A 159 0.57 3.61 -13.93
CA LEU A 159 1.23 4.06 -15.15
C LEU A 159 1.12 5.58 -15.24
N HIS A 160 2.27 6.25 -15.27
CA HIS A 160 2.39 7.68 -15.07
C HIS A 160 3.35 8.31 -16.09
N GLY A 161 3.15 9.57 -16.41
CA GLY A 161 4.13 10.34 -17.17
C GLY A 161 5.39 10.64 -16.34
N THR A 162 6.56 10.67 -16.97
CA THR A 162 7.83 10.69 -16.24
C THR A 162 8.19 12.03 -15.57
N ASP A 163 7.59 13.17 -15.96
CA ASP A 163 8.04 14.49 -15.51
C ASP A 163 7.77 14.74 -14.02
N THR A 164 6.61 14.34 -13.52
CA THR A 164 6.22 14.52 -12.11
C THR A 164 6.04 13.20 -11.35
N LEU A 165 6.51 12.09 -11.92
CA LEU A 165 6.37 10.76 -11.30
C LEU A 165 6.97 10.70 -9.90
N ALA A 166 8.14 11.31 -9.67
CA ALA A 166 8.81 11.34 -8.37
C ALA A 166 7.99 12.11 -7.31
N TYR A 167 7.30 13.18 -7.70
CA TYR A 167 6.38 13.91 -6.80
C TYR A 167 5.17 13.06 -6.45
N THR A 168 4.55 12.40 -7.43
CA THR A 168 3.42 11.51 -7.21
C THR A 168 3.80 10.34 -6.30
N ALA A 169 4.96 9.72 -6.53
CA ALA A 169 5.46 8.63 -5.71
C ALA A 169 5.70 9.07 -4.25
N SER A 170 6.33 10.23 -4.08
CA SER A 170 6.55 10.80 -2.75
C SER A 170 5.24 11.16 -2.05
N ALA A 171 4.30 11.81 -2.72
CA ALA A 171 3.01 12.18 -2.15
C ALA A 171 2.21 10.95 -1.71
N LEU A 172 2.09 9.95 -2.58
CA LEU A 172 1.38 8.70 -2.26
C LEU A 172 2.06 7.95 -1.10
N SER A 173 3.39 8.01 -0.96
CA SER A 173 4.10 7.40 0.17
C SER A 173 3.63 7.95 1.52
N PHE A 174 3.30 9.25 1.61
CA PHE A 174 2.80 9.87 2.84
C PHE A 174 1.29 9.70 3.00
N MET A 175 0.53 9.77 1.90
CA MET A 175 -0.93 9.70 1.92
C MET A 175 -1.49 8.30 2.23
N LEU A 176 -0.78 7.24 1.80
CA LEU A 176 -1.15 5.84 2.03
C LEU A 176 -0.58 5.38 3.37
N GLU A 177 -1.32 5.62 4.45
CA GLU A 177 -0.90 5.31 5.82
C GLU A 177 -1.10 3.82 6.13
N ASN A 178 -0.12 3.20 6.78
CA ASN A 178 -0.12 1.79 7.16
C ASN A 178 -0.33 0.85 5.95
N LEU A 179 0.34 1.17 4.83
CA LEU A 179 0.25 0.41 3.59
C LEU A 179 0.77 -1.01 3.80
N GLY A 180 -0.05 -2.03 3.52
CA GLY A 180 0.28 -3.45 3.66
C GLY A 180 0.46 -4.19 2.33
N LYS A 181 0.22 -3.51 1.19
CA LYS A 181 0.31 -4.09 -0.16
C LYS A 181 1.21 -3.24 -1.05
N PRO A 182 1.90 -3.81 -2.05
CA PRO A 182 2.77 -3.05 -2.94
C PRO A 182 1.99 -2.08 -3.83
N VAL A 183 2.52 -0.85 -3.97
CA VAL A 183 2.09 0.15 -4.95
C VAL A 183 3.30 0.53 -5.80
N VAL A 184 3.32 0.11 -7.05
CA VAL A 184 4.45 0.30 -7.95
C VAL A 184 4.10 1.36 -9.00
N ILE A 185 4.84 2.45 -9.05
CA ILE A 185 4.66 3.51 -10.05
C ILE A 185 5.71 3.33 -11.13
N THR A 186 5.28 3.43 -12.39
CA THR A 186 6.18 3.35 -13.53
C THR A 186 5.72 4.21 -14.68
N GLY A 187 6.56 4.32 -15.67
CA GLY A 187 6.33 5.03 -16.92
C GLY A 187 7.34 4.61 -17.97
N SER A 188 7.46 5.36 -19.04
CA SER A 188 8.48 5.11 -20.04
C SER A 188 8.97 6.38 -20.72
N GLN A 189 10.16 6.33 -21.26
CA GLN A 189 10.68 7.38 -22.15
C GLN A 189 10.19 7.18 -23.58
N ILE A 190 9.95 5.93 -23.98
CA ILE A 190 9.46 5.55 -25.31
C ILE A 190 8.16 4.76 -25.15
N PRO A 191 7.11 5.04 -25.95
CA PRO A 191 5.83 4.34 -25.85
C PRO A 191 5.98 2.81 -25.92
N ILE A 192 5.13 2.10 -25.20
CA ILE A 192 5.20 0.64 -24.99
C ILE A 192 5.12 -0.15 -26.33
N PHE A 193 4.45 0.40 -27.32
CA PHE A 193 4.21 -0.27 -28.63
C PHE A 193 5.24 0.12 -29.70
N GLU A 194 6.16 1.02 -29.41
CA GLU A 194 7.28 1.31 -30.34
C GLU A 194 8.28 0.15 -30.35
N THR A 195 8.94 -0.06 -31.50
CA THR A 195 9.85 -1.20 -31.71
C THR A 195 10.99 -1.23 -30.68
N ARG A 196 11.52 -0.05 -30.32
CA ARG A 196 12.53 0.10 -29.29
C ARG A 196 11.92 0.85 -28.11
N SER A 197 11.47 0.12 -27.09
CA SER A 197 10.77 0.68 -25.96
C SER A 197 11.32 0.14 -24.64
N ASP A 198 11.50 1.04 -23.66
CA ASP A 198 11.71 0.70 -22.26
C ASP A 198 10.36 0.42 -21.53
N GLY A 199 9.24 0.84 -22.14
CA GLY A 199 7.92 0.72 -21.53
C GLY A 199 7.47 -0.71 -21.30
N ARG A 200 7.89 -1.67 -22.15
CA ARG A 200 7.54 -3.09 -21.99
C ARG A 200 8.16 -3.69 -20.73
N ASP A 201 9.47 -3.51 -20.58
CA ASP A 201 10.20 -4.06 -19.45
C ASP A 201 9.77 -3.37 -18.14
N ASN A 202 9.56 -2.05 -18.17
CA ASN A 202 9.06 -1.29 -17.05
C ASN A 202 7.65 -1.73 -16.64
N PHE A 203 6.75 -1.96 -17.61
CA PHE A 203 5.39 -2.43 -17.36
C PHE A 203 5.38 -3.84 -16.77
N ILE A 204 5.98 -4.80 -17.46
CA ILE A 204 6.01 -6.21 -17.06
C ILE A 204 6.66 -6.34 -15.67
N GLY A 205 7.83 -5.71 -15.48
CA GLY A 205 8.53 -5.71 -14.20
C GLY A 205 7.69 -5.13 -13.08
N SER A 206 6.96 -4.04 -13.32
CA SER A 206 6.06 -3.44 -12.32
C SER A 206 4.91 -4.35 -11.94
N VAL A 207 4.29 -5.03 -12.91
CA VAL A 207 3.20 -5.97 -12.65
C VAL A 207 3.70 -7.21 -11.88
N ILE A 208 4.90 -7.72 -12.21
CA ILE A 208 5.54 -8.81 -11.47
C ILE A 208 5.85 -8.37 -10.03
N MET A 209 6.47 -7.20 -9.84
CA MET A 209 6.78 -6.67 -8.50
C MET A 209 5.51 -6.51 -7.65
N ALA A 210 4.45 -5.97 -8.22
CA ALA A 210 3.19 -5.75 -7.51
C ALA A 210 2.46 -7.06 -7.18
N GLY A 211 2.58 -8.09 -8.03
CA GLY A 211 1.84 -9.34 -7.86
C GLY A 211 2.60 -10.44 -7.12
N SER A 212 3.93 -10.46 -7.18
CA SER A 212 4.72 -11.60 -6.70
C SER A 212 5.57 -11.30 -5.46
N TYR A 213 5.79 -10.01 -5.14
CA TYR A 213 6.69 -9.60 -4.05
C TYR A 213 5.97 -8.79 -2.99
N ASN A 214 6.16 -9.16 -1.72
CA ASN A 214 5.56 -8.45 -0.59
C ASN A 214 6.42 -7.24 -0.17
N ILE A 215 6.32 -6.17 -0.93
CA ILE A 215 7.00 -4.89 -0.67
C ILE A 215 5.92 -3.83 -0.38
N PRO A 216 5.45 -3.68 0.87
CA PRO A 216 4.32 -2.83 1.24
C PRO A 216 4.71 -1.36 1.28
N GLU A 217 5.30 -0.87 0.20
CA GLU A 217 5.71 0.50 0.01
C GLU A 217 5.18 1.07 -1.31
N VAL A 218 5.13 2.38 -1.40
CA VAL A 218 5.05 3.07 -2.69
C VAL A 218 6.44 3.09 -3.29
N THR A 219 6.59 2.47 -4.45
CA THR A 219 7.88 2.26 -5.12
C THR A 219 7.85 2.76 -6.55
N VAL A 220 9.01 2.99 -7.13
CA VAL A 220 9.19 3.33 -8.55
C VAL A 220 10.00 2.23 -9.20
N PHE A 221 9.42 1.57 -10.21
CA PHE A 221 10.14 0.59 -11.01
C PHE A 221 10.57 1.22 -12.34
N PHE A 222 11.85 1.29 -12.58
CA PHE A 222 12.39 1.85 -13.81
C PHE A 222 13.75 1.23 -14.16
N ASN A 223 13.95 0.87 -15.43
CA ASN A 223 15.21 0.31 -15.90
C ASN A 223 15.73 -0.85 -15.03
N ASN A 224 14.87 -1.86 -14.79
CA ASN A 224 15.15 -3.07 -14.02
C ASN A 224 15.50 -2.85 -12.53
N LYS A 225 15.17 -1.71 -11.96
CA LYS A 225 15.40 -1.41 -10.55
C LYS A 225 14.11 -0.92 -9.89
N LEU A 226 13.89 -1.39 -8.68
CA LEU A 226 12.80 -0.93 -7.83
C LEU A 226 13.35 0.00 -6.76
N TYR A 227 12.96 1.25 -6.81
CA TYR A 227 13.38 2.28 -5.86
C TYR A 227 12.25 2.59 -4.88
N ARG A 228 12.58 2.98 -3.64
CA ARG A 228 11.59 3.58 -2.74
C ARG A 228 11.08 4.90 -3.33
N GLY A 229 9.74 5.06 -3.39
CA GLY A 229 9.12 6.17 -4.08
C GLY A 229 9.53 7.56 -3.58
N ASN A 230 9.61 7.72 -2.27
CA ASN A 230 10.01 8.98 -1.62
C ASN A 230 11.52 9.19 -1.50
N ARG A 231 12.32 8.31 -2.13
CA ARG A 231 13.79 8.46 -2.25
C ARG A 231 14.22 8.64 -3.70
N THR A 232 13.26 8.66 -4.62
CA THR A 232 13.48 8.66 -6.06
C THR A 232 13.37 10.07 -6.63
N THR A 233 14.24 10.40 -7.58
CA THR A 233 14.20 11.65 -8.36
C THR A 233 14.46 11.39 -9.83
N LYS A 234 13.96 12.27 -10.71
CA LYS A 234 14.22 12.20 -12.15
C LYS A 234 15.60 12.81 -12.47
N VAL A 235 16.51 12.00 -12.98
CA VAL A 235 17.91 12.39 -13.21
C VAL A 235 18.24 12.63 -14.69
N SER A 236 17.40 12.17 -15.62
CA SER A 236 17.67 12.32 -17.06
C SER A 236 16.38 12.40 -17.88
N THR A 237 16.41 13.21 -18.91
CA THR A 237 15.38 13.30 -19.95
C THR A 237 15.75 12.54 -21.23
N GLY A 238 17.02 12.18 -21.41
CA GLY A 238 17.54 11.59 -22.64
C GLY A 238 18.06 10.15 -22.50
N ARG A 239 18.01 9.58 -21.30
CA ARG A 239 18.45 8.19 -21.03
C ARG A 239 17.26 7.33 -20.66
N LEU A 240 17.33 6.02 -20.95
CA LEU A 240 16.33 5.07 -20.49
C LEU A 240 16.37 4.93 -18.97
N GLN A 241 17.53 5.02 -18.33
CA GLN A 241 17.66 5.21 -16.89
C GLN A 241 17.31 6.68 -16.54
N ALA A 242 16.03 6.98 -16.48
CA ALA A 242 15.54 8.34 -16.25
C ALA A 242 15.43 8.68 -14.76
N PHE A 243 15.36 7.68 -13.88
CA PHE A 243 15.21 7.82 -12.43
C PHE A 243 16.37 7.19 -11.70
N ASP A 244 16.66 7.73 -10.52
CA ASP A 244 17.63 7.18 -9.58
C ASP A 244 17.21 7.50 -8.13
N SER A 245 17.78 6.79 -7.18
CA SER A 245 17.68 7.03 -5.75
C SER A 245 19.07 7.37 -5.22
N PRO A 246 19.44 8.66 -5.18
CA PRO A 246 20.84 9.06 -4.97
C PRO A 246 21.45 8.63 -3.64
N ASN A 247 20.64 8.62 -2.58
CA ASN A 247 21.10 8.39 -1.21
C ASN A 247 20.62 7.06 -0.61
N MET A 248 20.04 6.18 -1.44
CA MET A 248 19.57 4.87 -1.00
C MET A 248 19.70 3.85 -2.14
N PRO A 249 20.20 2.63 -1.89
CA PRO A 249 20.22 1.59 -2.90
C PRO A 249 18.79 1.18 -3.32
N PRO A 250 18.61 0.57 -4.51
CA PRO A 250 17.32 0.05 -4.92
C PRO A 250 16.86 -1.08 -4.00
N LEU A 251 15.55 -1.15 -3.72
CA LEU A 251 14.92 -2.22 -2.93
C LEU A 251 14.93 -3.57 -3.65
N ALA A 252 14.93 -3.55 -4.97
CA ALA A 252 15.08 -4.76 -5.76
C ALA A 252 15.76 -4.48 -7.10
N ILE A 253 16.42 -5.50 -7.63
CA ILE A 253 17.07 -5.49 -8.96
C ILE A 253 16.56 -6.69 -9.76
N ALA A 254 15.96 -6.43 -10.91
CA ALA A 254 15.50 -7.44 -11.85
C ALA A 254 16.64 -7.81 -12.82
N GLY A 255 17.40 -8.86 -12.48
CA GLY A 255 18.42 -9.47 -13.31
C GLY A 255 17.92 -10.73 -13.99
N ILE A 256 18.76 -11.79 -14.06
CA ILE A 256 18.33 -13.14 -14.46
C ILE A 256 17.33 -13.70 -13.43
N SER A 257 17.55 -13.40 -12.15
CA SER A 257 16.60 -13.54 -11.05
C SER A 257 16.34 -12.18 -10.42
N ILE A 258 15.19 -12.03 -9.79
CA ILE A 258 14.86 -10.82 -9.04
C ILE A 258 15.47 -10.93 -7.65
N GLN A 259 16.34 -9.99 -7.31
CA GLN A 259 16.98 -9.88 -6.00
C GLN A 259 16.30 -8.76 -5.23
N VAL A 260 15.73 -9.07 -4.06
CA VAL A 260 15.05 -8.12 -3.17
C VAL A 260 15.86 -7.95 -1.90
N ASP A 261 16.13 -6.72 -1.53
CA ASP A 261 16.70 -6.38 -0.22
C ASP A 261 15.58 -6.20 0.82
N TYR A 262 15.17 -7.29 1.42
CA TYR A 262 14.08 -7.32 2.40
C TYR A 262 14.37 -6.55 3.69
N ARG A 263 15.65 -6.33 4.03
CA ARG A 263 16.06 -5.59 5.24
C ARG A 263 15.78 -4.10 5.10
N SER A 264 15.94 -3.57 3.90
CA SER A 264 15.69 -2.16 3.61
C SER A 264 14.21 -1.82 3.44
N ILE A 265 13.30 -2.80 3.36
CA ILE A 265 11.88 -2.55 3.17
C ILE A 265 11.28 -1.88 4.41
N PHE A 266 10.66 -0.72 4.23
CA PHE A 266 9.92 -0.02 5.28
C PHE A 266 8.55 -0.68 5.47
N ARG A 267 8.29 -1.20 6.68
CA ARG A 267 7.04 -1.88 7.01
C ARG A 267 6.28 -1.12 8.09
N PRO A 268 4.94 -1.09 8.04
CA PRO A 268 4.15 -0.53 9.15
C PRO A 268 4.38 -1.39 10.40
N THR A 269 4.71 -0.72 11.51
CA THR A 269 4.93 -1.35 12.83
C THR A 269 3.77 -1.08 13.80
N ARG A 270 2.78 -0.30 13.36
CA ARG A 270 1.59 0.00 14.15
C ARG A 270 0.49 -1.02 13.88
N LEU A 271 -0.23 -1.40 14.93
CA LEU A 271 -1.42 -2.25 14.83
C LEU A 271 -2.63 -1.42 14.39
N GLU A 272 -2.56 -0.87 13.19
CA GLU A 272 -3.57 0.02 12.60
C GLU A 272 -3.87 -0.40 11.17
N LYS A 273 -5.14 -0.26 10.76
CA LYS A 273 -5.58 -0.54 9.39
C LYS A 273 -4.97 0.44 8.38
N PHE A 274 -4.87 -0.01 7.14
CA PHE A 274 -4.60 0.87 6.02
C PHE A 274 -5.63 2.00 5.94
N THR A 275 -5.14 3.22 5.86
CA THR A 275 -5.97 4.42 5.70
C THR A 275 -5.37 5.35 4.66
N VAL A 276 -6.21 6.20 4.09
CA VAL A 276 -5.76 7.24 3.16
C VAL A 276 -5.98 8.61 3.78
N PHE A 277 -4.90 9.34 3.96
CA PHE A 277 -4.96 10.75 4.31
C PHE A 277 -5.09 11.57 3.03
N ASP A 278 -6.29 12.06 2.74
CA ASP A 278 -6.69 12.70 1.48
C ASP A 278 -6.65 14.22 1.51
N ARG A 279 -5.88 14.81 2.42
CA ARG A 279 -5.68 16.25 2.55
C ARG A 279 -4.22 16.61 2.38
N LEU A 280 -3.96 17.62 1.56
CA LEU A 280 -2.63 18.17 1.36
C LEU A 280 -2.70 19.70 1.45
N ASN A 281 -1.71 20.31 2.07
CA ASN A 281 -1.61 21.76 2.10
C ASN A 281 -0.99 22.27 0.80
N ARG A 282 -1.74 23.12 0.07
CA ARG A 282 -1.32 23.68 -1.22
C ARG A 282 -0.39 24.88 -1.10
N HIS A 283 -0.33 25.48 0.10
CA HIS A 283 0.47 26.68 0.37
C HIS A 283 1.91 26.31 0.77
N VAL A 284 2.52 25.45 -0.02
CA VAL A 284 3.91 25.04 0.10
C VAL A 284 4.70 25.43 -1.15
N GLY A 285 5.96 25.75 -0.99
CA GLY A 285 6.80 26.15 -2.11
C GLY A 285 8.23 25.66 -1.99
N LEU A 286 8.98 25.76 -3.11
CA LEU A 286 10.39 25.41 -3.18
C LEU A 286 11.16 26.62 -3.70
N LEU A 287 12.14 27.09 -2.92
CA LEU A 287 13.02 28.20 -3.25
C LEU A 287 14.46 27.70 -3.36
N ARG A 288 15.05 27.82 -4.55
CA ARG A 288 16.44 27.52 -4.78
C ARG A 288 17.29 28.77 -4.57
N ILE A 289 18.25 28.71 -3.64
CA ILE A 289 19.20 29.79 -3.39
C ILE A 289 20.25 29.82 -4.50
N PHE A 290 20.61 31.02 -4.97
CA PHE A 290 21.67 31.24 -5.96
C PHE A 290 22.50 32.45 -5.56
N PRO A 291 23.76 32.58 -6.06
CA PRO A 291 24.58 33.75 -5.78
C PRO A 291 23.86 35.04 -6.15
N SER A 292 23.91 36.04 -5.26
CA SER A 292 23.27 37.36 -5.43
C SER A 292 21.73 37.37 -5.40
N ILE A 293 21.08 36.31 -4.91
CA ILE A 293 19.63 36.37 -4.63
C ILE A 293 19.32 37.54 -3.67
N SER A 294 18.30 38.34 -3.95
CA SER A 294 17.95 39.49 -3.11
C SER A 294 17.12 39.06 -1.89
N ALA A 295 17.29 39.73 -0.76
CA ALA A 295 16.44 39.52 0.43
C ALA A 295 14.97 39.81 0.11
N GLU A 296 14.69 40.77 -0.78
CA GLU A 296 13.34 41.09 -1.20
C GLU A 296 12.68 39.93 -1.96
N THR A 297 13.43 39.23 -2.86
CA THR A 297 12.93 38.02 -3.54
C THR A 297 12.53 36.93 -2.53
N VAL A 298 13.40 36.66 -1.54
CA VAL A 298 13.12 35.68 -0.50
C VAL A 298 11.92 36.11 0.35
N LYS A 299 11.84 37.39 0.71
CA LYS A 299 10.75 37.95 1.50
C LYS A 299 9.42 37.85 0.78
N GLN A 300 9.36 38.21 -0.50
CA GLN A 300 8.13 38.11 -1.31
C GLN A 300 7.67 36.66 -1.46
N PHE A 301 8.60 35.73 -1.71
CA PHE A 301 8.27 34.32 -1.79
C PHE A 301 7.66 33.76 -0.50
N LEU A 302 8.12 34.21 0.68
CA LEU A 302 7.66 33.72 1.98
C LEU A 302 6.45 34.50 2.55
N GLN A 303 5.82 35.38 1.75
CA GLN A 303 4.58 36.05 2.17
C GLN A 303 3.37 35.09 2.17
N PRO A 304 2.32 35.41 2.94
CA PRO A 304 1.06 34.69 2.83
C PRO A 304 0.58 34.61 1.34
N PRO A 305 0.03 33.47 0.92
CA PRO A 305 -0.50 32.37 1.73
C PRO A 305 0.49 31.25 2.09
N ILE A 306 1.81 31.40 1.81
CA ILE A 306 2.80 30.36 2.09
C ILE A 306 2.80 29.98 3.56
N SER A 307 2.56 28.70 3.84
CA SER A 307 2.57 28.07 5.16
C SER A 307 3.83 27.26 5.43
N GLY A 308 4.55 26.88 4.38
CA GLY A 308 5.81 26.17 4.46
C GLY A 308 6.63 26.24 3.18
N ALA A 309 7.95 26.12 3.29
CA ALA A 309 8.82 26.15 2.14
C ALA A 309 10.07 25.26 2.29
N ILE A 310 10.45 24.65 1.20
CA ILE A 310 11.74 23.98 1.04
C ILE A 310 12.75 25.00 0.52
N ILE A 311 13.85 25.16 1.25
CA ILE A 311 14.95 26.03 0.86
C ILE A 311 16.09 25.15 0.36
N GLN A 312 16.37 25.18 -0.94
CA GLN A 312 17.51 24.44 -1.52
C GLN A 312 18.77 25.28 -1.41
N THR A 313 19.70 24.84 -0.59
CA THR A 313 20.97 25.51 -0.31
C THR A 313 22.18 24.78 -0.92
N TYR A 314 23.38 25.32 -0.78
CA TYR A 314 24.60 24.79 -1.38
C TYR A 314 25.19 23.63 -0.57
N GLY A 315 25.81 22.66 -1.25
CA GLY A 315 26.61 21.60 -0.61
C GLY A 315 25.89 20.94 0.55
N ALA A 316 26.51 20.87 1.70
CA ALA A 316 25.97 20.24 2.91
C ALA A 316 24.93 21.09 3.65
N GLY A 317 24.21 21.95 2.96
CA GLY A 317 23.18 22.80 3.59
C GLY A 317 23.62 24.25 3.81
N ASN A 318 24.66 24.70 3.13
CA ASN A 318 25.27 26.01 3.33
C ASN A 318 24.52 27.12 2.58
N MET A 319 24.43 28.30 3.22
CA MET A 319 24.05 29.53 2.55
C MET A 319 24.97 30.67 3.01
N PRO A 320 25.02 31.82 2.26
CA PRO A 320 25.90 32.91 2.66
C PRO A 320 25.61 33.44 4.05
N SER A 321 26.44 33.10 5.03
CA SER A 321 26.30 33.52 6.44
C SER A 321 26.46 35.02 6.68
N ASN A 322 27.17 35.73 5.74
CA ASN A 322 27.31 37.17 5.75
C ASN A 322 26.05 37.94 5.28
N ARG A 323 25.03 37.23 4.79
CA ARG A 323 23.74 37.81 4.36
C ARG A 323 22.75 37.84 5.52
N THR A 324 23.04 38.73 6.50
CA THR A 324 22.19 38.94 7.68
C THR A 324 20.77 39.36 7.30
N ASP A 325 20.62 40.10 6.20
CA ASP A 325 19.35 40.52 5.61
C ASP A 325 18.44 39.33 5.24
N ILE A 326 18.99 38.28 4.61
CA ILE A 326 18.23 37.07 4.28
C ILE A 326 17.92 36.27 5.56
N MET A 327 18.88 36.17 6.47
CA MET A 327 18.67 35.45 7.74
C MET A 327 17.55 36.07 8.60
N GLU A 328 17.42 37.40 8.59
CA GLU A 328 16.31 38.11 9.24
C GLU A 328 14.97 37.75 8.58
N VAL A 329 14.89 37.74 7.25
CA VAL A 329 13.67 37.35 6.52
C VAL A 329 13.25 35.92 6.84
N LEU A 330 14.18 34.95 6.91
CA LEU A 330 13.89 33.57 7.30
C LEU A 330 13.38 33.48 8.74
N ARG A 331 14.03 34.17 9.67
CA ARG A 331 13.62 34.23 11.09
C ARG A 331 12.24 34.87 11.25
N ASP A 332 11.92 35.90 10.50
CA ASP A 332 10.61 36.53 10.55
C ASP A 332 9.53 35.60 9.96
N ALA A 333 9.83 34.84 8.93
CA ALA A 333 8.92 33.84 8.37
C ALA A 333 8.63 32.71 9.40
N THR A 334 9.65 32.18 10.06
CA THR A 334 9.48 31.14 11.10
C THR A 334 8.72 31.66 12.31
N LYS A 335 8.95 32.91 12.73
CA LYS A 335 8.16 33.56 13.79
C LYS A 335 6.68 33.72 13.44
N ARG A 336 6.35 33.91 12.15
CA ARG A 336 4.96 33.93 11.68
C ARG A 336 4.32 32.55 11.58
N GLY A 337 5.05 31.47 11.89
CA GLY A 337 4.57 30.09 11.83
C GLY A 337 4.81 29.38 10.51
N VAL A 338 5.62 29.95 9.60
CA VAL A 338 6.01 29.25 8.36
C VAL A 338 7.05 28.17 8.70
N ILE A 339 6.82 26.93 8.27
CA ILE A 339 7.80 25.86 8.44
C ILE A 339 8.77 25.87 7.27
N LEU A 340 10.05 26.09 7.56
CA LEU A 340 11.14 26.10 6.57
C LEU A 340 12.00 24.86 6.73
N VAL A 341 12.28 24.17 5.62
CA VAL A 341 13.10 22.96 5.58
C VAL A 341 14.25 23.17 4.60
N ASN A 342 15.47 22.93 5.05
CA ASN A 342 16.68 23.04 4.26
C ASN A 342 17.01 21.73 3.57
N THR A 343 17.13 21.72 2.24
CA THR A 343 17.61 20.59 1.44
C THR A 343 18.81 21.00 0.60
N THR A 344 19.64 20.03 0.23
CA THR A 344 20.80 20.31 -0.65
C THR A 344 20.39 20.48 -2.11
N GLN A 345 21.16 21.28 -2.86
CA GLN A 345 21.09 21.35 -4.32
C GLN A 345 21.86 20.21 -4.99
N CYS A 346 22.71 19.51 -4.23
CA CYS A 346 23.45 18.36 -4.73
C CYS A 346 22.53 17.14 -4.83
N MET A 347 22.78 16.31 -5.83
CA MET A 347 22.03 15.09 -6.04
C MET A 347 22.32 14.04 -4.95
N HIS A 348 23.60 13.94 -4.54
CA HIS A 348 24.08 13.05 -3.48
C HIS A 348 24.49 13.84 -2.25
N GLY A 349 24.31 13.26 -1.07
CA GLY A 349 24.68 13.81 0.22
C GLY A 349 23.49 14.28 1.04
N ALA A 350 23.81 14.80 2.21
CA ALA A 350 22.82 15.24 3.19
C ALA A 350 23.08 16.68 3.62
N VAL A 351 22.05 17.33 4.12
CA VAL A 351 22.18 18.56 4.89
C VAL A 351 22.62 18.20 6.29
N ASP A 352 23.80 18.67 6.69
CA ASP A 352 24.36 18.43 8.02
C ASP A 352 24.43 19.74 8.81
N THR A 353 24.12 19.65 10.10
CA THR A 353 24.17 20.79 11.05
C THR A 353 25.55 20.99 11.68
N ILE A 354 26.53 20.16 11.35
CA ILE A 354 27.88 20.19 11.93
C ILE A 354 28.64 21.48 11.54
N TYR A 355 28.29 22.11 10.42
CA TYR A 355 28.97 23.31 9.96
C TYR A 355 28.38 24.59 10.59
N GLU A 356 29.24 25.57 10.95
CA GLU A 356 28.87 26.89 11.50
C GLU A 356 27.80 27.62 10.65
N THR A 357 27.86 27.47 9.33
CA THR A 357 26.84 28.01 8.40
C THR A 357 25.49 27.31 8.51
N GLY A 358 25.45 26.02 8.89
CA GLY A 358 24.23 25.28 9.20
C GLY A 358 23.61 25.74 10.52
N GLU A 359 24.40 26.07 11.53
CA GLU A 359 23.94 26.57 12.83
C GLU A 359 23.17 27.91 12.70
N ALA A 360 23.58 28.77 11.77
CA ALA A 360 22.87 30.01 11.49
C ALA A 360 21.44 29.77 10.98
N LEU A 361 21.22 28.78 10.12
CA LEU A 361 19.87 28.40 9.66
C LEU A 361 19.02 27.78 10.77
N VAL A 362 19.61 26.91 11.56
CA VAL A 362 18.93 26.32 12.73
C VAL A 362 18.51 27.41 13.71
N SER A 363 19.39 28.38 13.99
CA SER A 363 19.08 29.53 14.87
C SER A 363 17.98 30.44 14.29
N ALA A 364 17.78 30.44 12.98
CA ALA A 364 16.66 31.10 12.32
C ALA A 364 15.37 30.25 12.34
N GLY A 365 15.40 29.05 12.89
CA GLY A 365 14.25 28.15 12.99
C GLY A 365 14.03 27.27 11.76
N VAL A 366 15.00 27.18 10.86
CA VAL A 366 14.95 26.31 9.66
C VAL A 366 15.31 24.87 10.06
N ILE A 367 14.55 23.90 9.58
CA ILE A 367 14.73 22.47 9.86
C ILE A 367 15.72 21.89 8.84
N ALA A 368 16.65 21.05 9.28
CA ALA A 368 17.49 20.26 8.39
C ALA A 368 16.66 19.14 7.74
N GLY A 369 16.67 19.09 6.41
CA GLY A 369 15.97 18.05 5.62
C GLY A 369 16.79 16.78 5.43
N LEU A 370 17.99 16.71 6.02
CA LEU A 370 18.91 15.58 5.89
C LEU A 370 19.16 15.23 4.40
N ASP A 371 18.98 13.97 4.05
CA ASP A 371 19.21 13.45 2.70
C ASP A 371 17.91 13.25 1.88
N MET A 372 16.81 13.89 2.31
CA MET A 372 15.55 13.87 1.55
C MET A 372 15.73 14.50 0.15
N THR A 373 15.09 13.88 -0.84
CA THR A 373 14.93 14.54 -2.15
C THR A 373 14.03 15.77 -2.02
N PRO A 374 14.17 16.78 -2.89
CA PRO A 374 13.30 17.96 -2.88
C PRO A 374 11.81 17.59 -3.02
N GLU A 375 11.52 16.57 -3.83
CA GLU A 375 10.18 16.04 -4.04
C GLU A 375 9.60 15.45 -2.75
N ALA A 376 10.39 14.63 -2.05
CA ALA A 376 9.98 14.05 -0.77
C ALA A 376 9.80 15.12 0.31
N ALA A 377 10.73 16.06 0.41
CA ALA A 377 10.65 17.15 1.40
C ALA A 377 9.39 18.02 1.19
N LEU A 378 9.10 18.39 -0.07
CA LEU A 378 7.93 19.21 -0.42
C LEU A 378 6.61 18.48 -0.12
N THR A 379 6.49 17.22 -0.53
CA THR A 379 5.27 16.44 -0.32
C THR A 379 5.07 16.07 1.15
N LYS A 380 6.14 15.76 1.89
CA LYS A 380 6.11 15.59 3.35
C LYS A 380 5.63 16.85 4.06
N LEU A 381 6.19 18.01 3.67
CA LEU A 381 5.78 19.29 4.23
C LEU A 381 4.29 19.58 3.98
N SER A 382 3.82 19.35 2.76
CA SER A 382 2.41 19.48 2.39
C SER A 382 1.51 18.56 3.23
N TYR A 383 1.90 17.30 3.41
CA TYR A 383 1.21 16.32 4.24
C TYR A 383 1.18 16.72 5.73
N VAL A 384 2.33 17.07 6.30
CA VAL A 384 2.46 17.46 7.71
C VAL A 384 1.65 18.72 8.02
N LEU A 385 1.69 19.73 7.16
CA LEU A 385 0.93 20.96 7.33
C LEU A 385 -0.58 20.73 7.26
N ALA A 386 -1.05 19.74 6.52
CA ALA A 386 -2.47 19.40 6.40
C ALA A 386 -3.05 18.66 7.62
N LYS A 387 -2.23 18.12 8.52
CA LYS A 387 -2.68 17.49 9.78
C LYS A 387 -3.20 18.56 10.73
N SER A 388 -4.53 18.67 10.85
CA SER A 388 -5.21 19.69 11.67
C SER A 388 -5.10 19.44 13.17
N ASP A 389 -4.91 18.17 13.55
CA ASP A 389 -4.77 17.69 14.93
C ASP A 389 -3.35 17.89 15.51
N TRP A 390 -2.38 18.29 14.68
CA TRP A 390 -1.02 18.55 15.11
C TRP A 390 -0.78 20.06 15.31
N ASP A 391 -0.24 20.41 16.47
CA ASP A 391 0.25 21.76 16.74
C ASP A 391 1.54 22.07 15.97
N TYR A 392 1.98 23.32 16.02
CA TYR A 392 3.15 23.78 15.28
C TYR A 392 4.43 23.00 15.64
N ASP A 393 4.65 22.75 16.94
CA ASP A 393 5.85 22.07 17.41
C ASP A 393 5.83 20.58 17.05
N THR A 394 4.67 19.95 17.09
CA THR A 394 4.48 18.58 16.60
C THR A 394 4.76 18.49 15.11
N LYS A 395 4.25 19.43 14.30
CA LYS A 395 4.54 19.48 12.86
C LYS A 395 6.04 19.59 12.60
N LYS A 396 6.75 20.44 13.32
CA LYS A 396 8.22 20.56 13.23
C LYS A 396 8.92 19.24 13.58
N ARG A 397 8.54 18.61 14.68
CA ARG A 397 9.10 17.29 15.07
C ARG A 397 8.85 16.22 14.01
N MET A 398 7.65 16.19 13.40
CA MET A 398 7.33 15.22 12.36
C MET A 398 8.11 15.46 11.06
N MET A 399 8.46 16.71 10.76
CA MET A 399 9.38 16.99 9.64
C MET A 399 10.78 16.41 9.86
N MET A 400 11.28 16.40 11.10
CA MET A 400 12.59 15.84 11.48
C MET A 400 12.59 14.31 11.66
N ARG A 401 11.41 13.70 11.79
CA ARG A 401 11.27 12.26 12.03
C ARG A 401 11.12 11.51 10.70
N ASN A 402 11.75 10.35 10.59
CA ASN A 402 11.50 9.43 9.47
C ASN A 402 10.08 8.84 9.61
N LEU A 403 9.20 9.12 8.64
CA LEU A 403 7.81 8.69 8.65
C LEU A 403 7.57 7.48 7.74
N ARG A 404 8.23 7.44 6.59
CA ARG A 404 8.00 6.45 5.52
C ARG A 404 9.31 6.05 4.80
N GLY A 405 10.44 6.11 5.50
CA GLY A 405 11.74 5.79 4.92
C GLY A 405 12.32 6.89 4.00
N GLU A 406 11.80 8.10 4.08
CA GLU A 406 12.18 9.23 3.20
C GLU A 406 13.54 9.83 3.50
N MET A 407 14.11 9.54 4.67
CA MET A 407 15.42 10.03 5.10
C MET A 407 16.20 8.97 5.86
N THR A 408 17.52 9.06 5.85
CA THR A 408 18.40 8.23 6.68
C THR A 408 18.45 8.80 8.09
N VAL A 409 18.23 7.96 9.11
CA VAL A 409 18.35 8.34 10.51
C VAL A 409 19.72 7.91 11.01
N VAL A 410 20.58 8.89 11.28
CA VAL A 410 21.89 8.65 11.92
C VAL A 410 21.64 8.27 13.39
N GLY A 411 21.95 7.02 13.77
CA GLY A 411 21.74 6.52 15.14
C GLY A 411 20.97 5.20 15.24
N GLN A 412 20.44 4.70 14.11
CA GLN A 412 20.24 3.27 13.89
C GLN A 412 21.37 2.74 12.99
N GLU A 413 22.59 3.13 13.28
CA GLU A 413 23.69 2.25 12.92
C GLU A 413 23.38 0.94 13.62
N ASP A 414 23.16 -0.10 12.83
CA ASP A 414 23.42 -1.44 13.25
C ASP A 414 24.83 -1.47 13.86
N GLU A 415 24.96 -1.20 15.16
CA GLU A 415 26.02 -1.73 16.00
C GLU A 415 25.82 -3.27 16.13
N GLY A 416 25.22 -3.87 15.16
CA GLY A 416 25.35 -5.23 14.78
C GLY A 416 26.64 -5.36 13.95
N GLU A 417 27.82 -5.26 14.56
CA GLU A 417 28.85 -6.22 14.21
C GLU A 417 28.12 -7.54 14.07
N ASN A 418 28.13 -8.11 12.86
CA ASN A 418 27.58 -9.40 12.51
C ASN A 418 27.96 -10.44 13.61
N GLN A 419 27.21 -10.47 14.70
CA GLN A 419 27.14 -11.64 15.55
C GLN A 419 26.38 -12.65 14.70
N GLU A 420 27.14 -13.32 13.82
CA GLU A 420 26.64 -14.52 13.14
C GLU A 420 25.97 -15.36 14.22
N LEU A 421 24.72 -15.76 14.01
CA LEU A 421 24.04 -16.69 14.87
C LEU A 421 25.07 -17.79 15.25
N ASP A 422 25.38 -17.95 16.53
CA ASP A 422 26.41 -18.87 17.00
C ASP A 422 26.31 -20.25 16.38
N VAL A 423 25.07 -20.68 16.08
CA VAL A 423 24.75 -21.95 15.41
C VAL A 423 25.22 -21.96 13.96
N VAL A 424 25.04 -20.88 13.19
CA VAL A 424 25.49 -20.80 11.78
C VAL A 424 27.02 -20.82 11.73
N SER A 425 27.65 -20.03 12.57
CA SER A 425 29.13 -20.00 12.69
C SER A 425 29.70 -21.33 13.17
N ALA A 426 29.02 -22.01 14.10
CA ALA A 426 29.45 -23.32 14.59
C ALA A 426 29.35 -24.39 13.49
N ILE A 427 28.25 -24.40 12.72
CA ILE A 427 28.07 -25.34 11.62
C ILE A 427 29.04 -25.03 10.48
N SER A 428 29.23 -23.76 10.12
CA SER A 428 30.18 -23.35 9.08
C SER A 428 31.60 -23.75 9.42
N ARG A 429 32.00 -23.61 10.69
CA ARG A 429 33.28 -24.09 11.21
C ARG A 429 33.40 -25.62 11.19
N ALA A 430 32.36 -26.33 11.61
CA ALA A 430 32.34 -27.80 11.61
C ALA A 430 32.43 -28.39 10.20
N LEU A 431 31.83 -27.71 9.21
CA LEU A 431 31.88 -28.10 7.79
C LEU A 431 33.11 -27.55 7.05
N GLN A 432 33.99 -26.80 7.74
CA GLN A 432 35.20 -26.17 7.18
C GLN A 432 34.93 -25.31 5.94
N LEU A 433 33.81 -24.59 5.94
CA LEU A 433 33.45 -23.70 4.83
C LEU A 433 34.33 -22.45 4.87
N SER A 434 34.95 -22.16 3.73
CA SER A 434 35.83 -21.00 3.57
C SER A 434 35.26 -19.94 2.62
N SER A 435 34.17 -20.25 1.92
CA SER A 435 33.49 -19.36 1.00
C SER A 435 32.34 -18.64 1.70
N SER A 436 32.24 -17.32 1.53
CA SER A 436 31.11 -16.53 2.00
C SER A 436 29.78 -17.03 1.42
N ASP A 437 29.79 -17.46 0.15
CA ASP A 437 28.61 -17.95 -0.54
C ASP A 437 28.06 -19.25 0.06
N ASP A 438 28.92 -20.13 0.56
CA ASP A 438 28.51 -21.38 1.21
C ASP A 438 27.93 -21.11 2.61
N VAL A 439 28.49 -20.14 3.33
CA VAL A 439 27.96 -19.68 4.63
C VAL A 439 26.58 -19.03 4.45
N GLU A 440 26.40 -18.19 3.44
CA GLU A 440 25.09 -17.63 3.11
C GLU A 440 24.05 -18.70 2.78
N ARG A 441 24.41 -19.71 1.97
CA ARG A 441 23.51 -20.83 1.66
C ARG A 441 23.09 -21.63 2.90
N ILE A 442 23.99 -21.84 3.83
CA ILE A 442 23.65 -22.50 5.11
C ILE A 442 22.75 -21.60 5.95
N ARG A 443 23.03 -20.31 5.99
CA ARG A 443 22.19 -19.33 6.66
C ARG A 443 20.77 -19.36 6.10
N ASP A 444 20.61 -19.30 4.78
CA ASP A 444 19.32 -19.34 4.09
C ASP A 444 18.51 -20.62 4.36
N LEU A 445 19.18 -21.71 4.66
CA LEU A 445 18.53 -22.99 5.01
C LEU A 445 18.16 -23.08 6.50
N LEU A 446 19.03 -22.58 7.38
CA LEU A 446 18.88 -22.76 8.84
C LEU A 446 18.01 -21.67 9.48
N VAL A 447 18.17 -20.41 9.06
CA VAL A 447 17.46 -19.28 9.67
C VAL A 447 15.95 -19.46 9.62
N PRO A 448 15.33 -19.83 8.48
CA PRO A 448 13.89 -20.11 8.46
C PRO A 448 13.47 -21.17 9.46
N THR A 449 14.22 -22.29 9.52
CA THR A 449 13.89 -23.40 10.43
C THR A 449 13.99 -22.98 11.90
N LEU A 450 15.02 -22.22 12.27
CA LEU A 450 15.18 -21.68 13.62
C LEU A 450 14.06 -20.67 13.96
N PHE A 451 13.71 -19.82 13.00
CA PHE A 451 12.66 -18.82 13.16
C PHE A 451 11.30 -19.48 13.41
N PHE A 452 10.90 -20.44 12.58
CA PHE A 452 9.64 -21.17 12.76
C PHE A 452 9.63 -21.99 14.06
N THR A 453 10.76 -22.56 14.46
CA THR A 453 10.89 -23.27 15.75
C THR A 453 10.70 -22.32 16.93
N ALA A 454 11.25 -21.11 16.87
CA ALA A 454 11.07 -20.10 17.91
C ALA A 454 9.61 -19.62 17.99
N VAL A 455 8.92 -19.50 16.85
CA VAL A 455 7.48 -19.19 16.79
C VAL A 455 6.67 -20.28 17.50
N SER A 456 6.85 -21.55 17.15
CA SER A 456 6.12 -22.68 17.75
C SER A 456 6.37 -22.82 19.26
N ASN A 457 7.58 -22.46 19.72
CA ASN A 457 7.94 -22.53 21.14
C ASN A 457 7.57 -21.27 21.92
N CYS A 458 6.95 -20.27 21.28
CA CYS A 458 6.63 -18.96 21.89
C CYS A 458 7.86 -18.28 22.52
N ASP A 459 9.05 -18.45 21.92
CA ASP A 459 10.31 -17.91 22.42
C ASP A 459 10.59 -16.52 21.79
N ILE A 460 10.00 -15.48 22.39
CA ILE A 460 10.13 -14.08 21.92
C ILE A 460 11.60 -13.63 21.94
N LYS A 461 12.40 -14.05 22.94
CA LYS A 461 13.79 -13.65 23.02
C LYS A 461 14.59 -14.21 21.84
N ARG A 462 14.33 -15.47 21.51
CA ARG A 462 14.98 -16.12 20.37
C ARG A 462 14.54 -15.52 19.05
N LEU A 463 13.26 -15.13 18.92
CA LEU A 463 12.76 -14.38 17.76
C LEU A 463 13.49 -13.05 17.60
N GLU A 464 13.69 -12.31 18.68
CA GLU A 464 14.42 -11.05 18.70
C GLU A 464 15.89 -11.20 18.27
N GLU A 465 16.59 -12.22 18.81
CA GLU A 465 17.95 -12.56 18.40
C GLU A 465 18.05 -12.90 16.90
N ILE A 466 17.14 -13.74 16.39
CA ILE A 466 17.16 -14.16 14.98
C ILE A 466 16.81 -12.97 14.07
N PHE A 467 15.85 -12.13 14.46
CA PHE A 467 15.46 -10.93 13.72
C PHE A 467 16.58 -9.88 13.69
N SER A 468 17.23 -9.60 14.84
CA SER A 468 18.38 -8.69 14.93
C SER A 468 19.55 -9.13 14.06
N ASN A 469 19.70 -10.44 13.81
CA ASN A 469 20.66 -11.00 12.87
C ASN A 469 20.19 -10.97 11.41
N GLY A 470 19.12 -10.22 11.10
CA GLY A 470 18.66 -9.93 9.76
C GLY A 470 17.78 -11.01 9.12
N ALA A 471 17.07 -11.81 9.94
CA ALA A 471 16.04 -12.70 9.42
C ALA A 471 14.83 -11.92 8.91
N GLU A 472 14.24 -12.38 7.82
CA GLU A 472 13.01 -11.82 7.29
C GLU A 472 11.79 -12.39 8.02
N VAL A 473 10.90 -11.51 8.50
CA VAL A 473 9.67 -11.90 9.24
C VAL A 473 8.66 -12.61 8.34
N ASN A 474 8.66 -12.31 7.04
CA ASN A 474 7.71 -12.87 6.06
C ASN A 474 8.26 -14.08 5.29
N LEU A 475 9.24 -14.79 5.86
CA LEU A 475 9.69 -16.07 5.32
C LEU A 475 8.51 -17.04 5.19
N LEU A 476 8.54 -17.84 4.13
CA LEU A 476 7.55 -18.88 3.90
C LEU A 476 8.18 -20.25 4.01
N ASP A 477 7.47 -21.16 4.64
CA ASP A 477 7.85 -22.58 4.67
C ASP A 477 7.54 -23.28 3.33
N VAL A 478 7.79 -24.58 3.28
CA VAL A 478 7.52 -25.42 2.10
C VAL A 478 6.02 -25.51 1.74
N SER A 479 5.13 -25.24 2.69
CA SER A 479 3.67 -25.20 2.51
C SER A 479 3.18 -23.83 2.07
N GLY A 480 4.05 -22.83 2.08
CA GLY A 480 3.70 -21.42 1.86
C GLY A 480 3.20 -20.71 3.13
N TRP A 481 3.33 -21.34 4.29
CA TRP A 481 2.99 -20.71 5.58
C TRP A 481 4.07 -19.70 5.98
N SER A 482 3.64 -18.54 6.41
CA SER A 482 4.48 -17.59 7.14
C SER A 482 4.44 -17.89 8.63
N ALA A 483 5.38 -17.30 9.37
CA ALA A 483 5.36 -17.35 10.83
C ALA A 483 4.00 -16.89 11.42
N LEU A 484 3.36 -15.90 10.77
CA LEU A 484 2.06 -15.42 11.19
C LEU A 484 0.93 -16.45 10.97
N HIS A 485 1.00 -17.28 9.91
CA HIS A 485 0.06 -18.41 9.74
C HIS A 485 0.18 -19.42 10.88
N MET A 486 1.43 -19.77 11.24
CA MET A 486 1.70 -20.72 12.32
C MET A 486 1.21 -20.19 13.66
N ALA A 487 1.60 -18.97 14.02
CA ALA A 487 1.15 -18.33 15.26
C ALA A 487 -0.37 -18.15 15.34
N ALA A 488 -1.02 -17.90 14.18
CA ALA A 488 -2.48 -17.81 14.08
C ALA A 488 -3.16 -19.17 14.23
N CYS A 489 -2.55 -20.24 13.72
CA CYS A 489 -3.04 -21.62 13.91
C CYS A 489 -2.95 -22.07 15.37
N ASP A 490 -1.85 -21.75 16.04
CA ASP A 490 -1.59 -22.14 17.42
C ASP A 490 -2.26 -21.20 18.45
N GLY A 491 -2.84 -20.08 18.00
CA GLY A 491 -3.56 -19.14 18.86
C GLY A 491 -2.66 -18.29 19.76
N ILE A 492 -1.35 -18.16 19.45
CA ILE A 492 -0.35 -17.54 20.32
C ILE A 492 -0.37 -16.01 20.12
N ALA A 493 -1.26 -15.31 20.83
CA ALA A 493 -1.49 -13.87 20.68
C ALA A 493 -0.23 -13.01 20.93
N GLU A 494 0.67 -13.43 21.82
CA GLU A 494 1.93 -12.73 22.11
C GLU A 494 2.87 -12.72 20.91
N VAL A 495 3.05 -13.90 20.28
CA VAL A 495 3.88 -14.04 19.07
C VAL A 495 3.24 -13.31 17.90
N VAL A 496 1.91 -13.39 17.74
CA VAL A 496 1.17 -12.62 16.71
C VAL A 496 1.42 -11.13 16.89
N THR A 497 1.33 -10.61 18.11
CA THR A 497 1.59 -9.19 18.40
C THR A 497 3.03 -8.82 18.05
N TRP A 498 4.00 -9.63 18.45
CA TRP A 498 5.39 -9.40 18.14
C TRP A 498 5.65 -9.39 16.63
N LEU A 499 5.15 -10.41 15.91
CA LEU A 499 5.29 -10.51 14.46
C LEU A 499 4.70 -9.29 13.73
N LEU A 500 3.50 -8.85 14.14
CA LEU A 500 2.84 -7.67 13.55
C LEU A 500 3.63 -6.38 13.81
N GLN A 501 4.19 -6.21 15.01
CA GLN A 501 5.03 -5.06 15.35
C GLN A 501 6.36 -5.05 14.58
N HIS A 502 6.81 -6.21 14.10
CA HIS A 502 8.01 -6.36 13.26
C HIS A 502 7.69 -6.47 11.77
N GLY A 503 6.46 -6.10 11.37
CA GLY A 503 6.06 -5.95 9.98
C GLY A 503 5.67 -7.24 9.28
N ALA A 504 5.14 -8.24 10.02
CA ALA A 504 4.51 -9.39 9.40
C ALA A 504 3.30 -8.96 8.57
N SER A 505 3.18 -9.48 7.35
CA SER A 505 2.06 -9.17 6.46
C SER A 505 0.85 -10.03 6.78
N VAL A 506 -0.28 -9.40 7.06
CA VAL A 506 -1.57 -10.06 7.29
C VAL A 506 -2.23 -10.55 6.00
N HIS A 507 -1.71 -10.15 4.84
CA HIS A 507 -2.28 -10.46 3.53
C HIS A 507 -1.60 -11.64 2.81
N VAL A 508 -0.57 -12.23 3.42
CA VAL A 508 0.10 -13.40 2.85
C VAL A 508 -0.89 -14.57 2.76
N ARG A 509 -0.84 -15.29 1.64
CA ARG A 509 -1.64 -16.50 1.43
C ARG A 509 -0.74 -17.71 1.30
N ASP A 510 -1.14 -18.80 1.89
CA ASP A 510 -0.48 -20.10 1.71
C ASP A 510 -0.78 -20.72 0.33
N LYS A 511 -0.33 -21.95 0.10
CA LYS A 511 -0.58 -22.68 -1.16
C LYS A 511 -2.06 -23.02 -1.38
N GLN A 512 -2.88 -23.04 -0.34
CA GLN A 512 -4.33 -23.25 -0.38
C GLN A 512 -5.08 -21.93 -0.52
N GLY A 513 -4.39 -20.80 -0.57
CA GLY A 513 -4.97 -19.45 -0.63
C GLY A 513 -5.50 -18.93 0.71
N GLN A 514 -5.20 -19.63 1.82
CA GLN A 514 -5.63 -19.22 3.15
C GLN A 514 -4.75 -18.08 3.69
N THR A 515 -5.38 -17.15 4.39
CA THR A 515 -4.70 -16.07 5.11
C THR A 515 -4.55 -16.44 6.60
N PRO A 516 -3.63 -15.80 7.35
CA PRO A 516 -3.54 -15.99 8.79
C PRO A 516 -4.87 -15.75 9.52
N LEU A 517 -5.66 -14.75 9.07
CA LEU A 517 -6.98 -14.48 9.63
C LEU A 517 -7.92 -15.67 9.47
N LYS A 518 -7.98 -16.24 8.27
CA LYS A 518 -8.85 -17.39 8.02
C LYS A 518 -8.49 -18.58 8.91
N ILE A 519 -7.20 -18.87 9.04
CA ILE A 519 -6.70 -19.94 9.92
C ILE A 519 -7.10 -19.66 11.39
N ALA A 520 -6.94 -18.42 11.87
CA ALA A 520 -7.33 -18.06 13.23
C ALA A 520 -8.85 -18.22 13.46
N VAL A 521 -9.67 -17.83 12.46
CA VAL A 521 -11.13 -17.99 12.50
C VAL A 521 -11.50 -19.48 12.51
N GLU A 522 -10.88 -20.31 11.68
CA GLU A 522 -11.15 -21.76 11.62
C GLU A 522 -10.70 -22.52 12.88
N ASN A 523 -9.83 -21.94 13.70
CA ASN A 523 -9.40 -22.50 14.98
C ASN A 523 -10.02 -21.80 16.22
N ASP A 524 -10.95 -20.86 16.01
CA ASP A 524 -11.69 -20.14 17.05
C ASP A 524 -10.81 -19.33 18.01
N HIS A 525 -9.70 -18.80 17.52
CA HIS A 525 -8.76 -18.00 18.29
C HIS A 525 -9.14 -16.50 18.30
N HIS A 526 -10.23 -16.15 19.01
CA HIS A 526 -10.85 -14.82 18.99
C HIS A 526 -9.87 -13.68 19.21
N LYS A 527 -8.96 -13.80 20.20
CA LYS A 527 -7.96 -12.74 20.48
C LYS A 527 -7.00 -12.52 19.32
N VAL A 528 -6.61 -13.58 18.62
CA VAL A 528 -5.77 -13.50 17.43
C VAL A 528 -6.56 -12.90 16.25
N VAL A 529 -7.84 -13.29 16.10
CA VAL A 529 -8.73 -12.71 15.09
C VAL A 529 -8.85 -11.20 15.30
N GLU A 530 -9.09 -10.73 16.54
CA GLU A 530 -9.15 -9.30 16.86
C GLU A 530 -7.85 -8.55 16.47
N LEU A 531 -6.69 -9.08 16.83
CA LEU A 531 -5.39 -8.49 16.51
C LEU A 531 -5.17 -8.37 15.00
N LEU A 532 -5.49 -9.43 14.26
CA LEU A 532 -5.35 -9.45 12.81
C LEU A 532 -6.31 -8.46 12.13
N VAL A 533 -7.57 -8.38 12.60
CA VAL A 533 -8.55 -7.41 12.08
C VAL A 533 -8.15 -5.97 12.39
N GLN A 534 -7.59 -5.71 13.58
CA GLN A 534 -7.07 -4.38 13.94
C GLN A 534 -5.96 -3.91 12.99
N THR A 535 -5.16 -4.82 12.47
CA THR A 535 -4.08 -4.53 11.51
C THR A 535 -4.52 -4.57 10.06
N GLY A 536 -5.82 -4.73 9.79
CA GLY A 536 -6.40 -4.64 8.45
C GLY A 536 -6.53 -5.97 7.71
N ALA A 537 -6.37 -7.11 8.39
CA ALA A 537 -6.76 -8.39 7.82
C ALA A 537 -8.28 -8.41 7.57
N HIS A 538 -8.69 -9.02 6.48
CA HIS A 538 -10.10 -9.16 6.08
C HIS A 538 -10.35 -10.53 5.49
N LEU A 539 -11.59 -10.99 5.58
CA LEU A 539 -12.03 -12.24 4.96
C LEU A 539 -12.02 -12.08 3.43
N THR A 540 -11.63 -13.13 2.75
CA THR A 540 -11.51 -13.16 1.27
C THR A 540 -12.54 -14.07 0.61
N GLU A 541 -13.41 -14.69 1.42
CA GLU A 541 -14.48 -15.55 0.96
C GLU A 541 -15.60 -14.75 0.30
N SER A 542 -16.23 -15.39 -0.70
CA SER A 542 -17.45 -14.87 -1.30
C SER A 542 -18.62 -14.92 -0.33
N PRO A 543 -19.64 -14.06 -0.47
CA PRO A 543 -20.86 -14.12 0.32
C PRO A 543 -21.52 -15.51 0.31
N LEU A 544 -21.51 -16.17 -0.85
CA LEU A 544 -22.05 -17.51 -1.00
C LEU A 544 -21.26 -18.54 -0.18
N ARG A 545 -19.93 -18.51 -0.29
CA ARG A 545 -19.05 -19.41 0.47
C ARG A 545 -19.14 -19.14 1.96
N LEU A 546 -19.24 -17.87 2.33
CA LEU A 546 -19.44 -17.46 3.70
C LEU A 546 -20.76 -17.98 4.25
N GLY A 547 -21.86 -17.88 3.47
CA GLY A 547 -23.16 -18.47 3.83
C GLY A 547 -23.08 -19.98 4.06
N GLU A 548 -22.38 -20.73 3.20
CA GLU A 548 -22.18 -22.18 3.38
C GLU A 548 -21.49 -22.51 4.72
N VAL A 549 -20.42 -21.77 5.06
CA VAL A 549 -19.65 -22.02 6.27
C VAL A 549 -20.43 -21.61 7.52
N LEU A 550 -21.12 -20.47 7.49
CA LEU A 550 -21.96 -20.00 8.60
C LEU A 550 -23.15 -20.94 8.87
N VAL A 551 -23.82 -21.41 7.81
CA VAL A 551 -24.88 -22.40 7.89
C VAL A 551 -24.36 -23.72 8.46
N SER A 552 -23.19 -24.17 8.04
CA SER A 552 -22.54 -25.37 8.57
C SER A 552 -22.16 -25.22 10.06
N ALA A 553 -21.64 -24.07 10.46
CA ALA A 553 -21.28 -23.78 11.85
C ALA A 553 -22.55 -23.80 12.75
N ALA A 554 -23.63 -23.15 12.31
CA ALA A 554 -24.89 -23.13 13.02
C ALA A 554 -25.55 -24.52 13.10
N ALA A 555 -25.45 -25.30 12.01
CA ALA A 555 -25.94 -26.70 11.99
C ALA A 555 -25.15 -27.64 12.92
N ALA A 556 -23.88 -27.33 13.17
CA ALA A 556 -23.02 -28.05 14.10
C ALA A 556 -23.11 -27.54 15.54
N ASP A 557 -24.00 -26.60 15.83
CA ASP A 557 -24.16 -25.94 17.15
C ASP A 557 -22.85 -25.28 17.65
N ASN A 558 -22.05 -24.74 16.71
CA ASN A 558 -20.76 -24.12 17.03
C ASN A 558 -20.89 -22.59 17.09
N VAL A 559 -21.32 -22.09 18.25
CA VAL A 559 -21.45 -20.64 18.49
C VAL A 559 -20.10 -19.93 18.48
N GLU A 560 -19.03 -20.57 18.92
CA GLU A 560 -17.69 -19.99 18.96
C GLU A 560 -17.18 -19.70 17.53
N ARG A 561 -17.45 -20.60 16.59
CA ARG A 561 -17.16 -20.38 15.18
C ARG A 561 -17.94 -19.19 14.60
N LEU A 562 -19.22 -19.05 14.94
CA LEU A 562 -20.03 -17.90 14.53
C LEU A 562 -19.49 -16.59 15.10
N LYS A 563 -19.05 -16.59 16.37
CA LYS A 563 -18.39 -15.45 17.00
C LYS A 563 -17.08 -15.09 16.30
N SER A 564 -16.25 -16.08 15.96
CA SER A 564 -15.00 -15.87 15.22
C SER A 564 -15.23 -15.18 13.88
N TYR A 565 -16.23 -15.62 13.12
CA TYR A 565 -16.61 -14.97 11.86
C TYR A 565 -17.17 -13.55 12.08
N HIS A 566 -17.96 -13.35 13.12
CA HIS A 566 -18.49 -12.02 13.47
C HIS A 566 -17.36 -11.03 13.80
N ILE A 567 -16.40 -11.43 14.64
CA ILE A 567 -15.22 -10.62 14.98
C ILE A 567 -14.39 -10.32 13.73
N ALA A 568 -14.29 -11.28 12.81
CA ALA A 568 -13.61 -11.10 11.52
C ALA A 568 -14.35 -10.16 10.54
N GLY A 569 -15.54 -9.65 10.92
CA GLY A 569 -16.34 -8.74 10.12
C GLY A 569 -17.20 -9.42 9.06
N ALA A 570 -17.52 -10.71 9.23
CA ALA A 570 -18.41 -11.44 8.35
C ALA A 570 -19.84 -10.90 8.43
N ASP A 571 -20.51 -10.81 7.28
CA ASP A 571 -21.96 -10.61 7.24
C ASP A 571 -22.66 -11.95 7.57
N LEU A 572 -23.16 -12.04 8.80
CA LEU A 572 -23.85 -13.22 9.30
C LEU A 572 -25.20 -13.49 8.61
N SER A 573 -25.70 -12.55 7.80
CA SER A 573 -26.94 -12.71 7.01
C SER A 573 -26.72 -13.46 5.69
N CYS A 574 -25.46 -13.77 5.33
CA CYS A 574 -25.14 -14.51 4.12
C CYS A 574 -25.85 -15.86 4.07
N ALA A 575 -26.38 -16.17 2.88
CA ALA A 575 -27.13 -17.39 2.64
C ALA A 575 -26.33 -18.43 1.83
N ASP A 576 -26.61 -19.70 2.07
CA ASP A 576 -26.11 -20.82 1.27
C ASP A 576 -26.78 -20.88 -0.12
N PRO A 577 -26.36 -21.80 -1.03
CA PRO A 577 -27.02 -22.00 -2.33
C PRO A 577 -28.51 -22.35 -2.25
N CYS A 578 -29.00 -22.80 -1.08
CA CYS A 578 -30.41 -23.07 -0.85
C CYS A 578 -31.18 -21.85 -0.31
N GLY A 579 -30.54 -20.71 -0.17
CA GLY A 579 -31.13 -19.50 0.42
C GLY A 579 -31.23 -19.52 1.93
N ARG A 580 -30.67 -20.54 2.62
CA ARG A 580 -30.70 -20.67 4.08
C ARG A 580 -29.58 -19.80 4.69
N THR A 581 -29.93 -19.08 5.74
CA THR A 581 -28.94 -18.36 6.57
C THR A 581 -28.56 -19.23 7.79
N ALA A 582 -27.53 -18.83 8.52
CA ALA A 582 -27.14 -19.46 9.78
C ALA A 582 -28.32 -19.57 10.77
N LEU A 583 -29.22 -18.56 10.81
CA LEU A 583 -30.39 -18.57 11.67
C LEU A 583 -31.38 -19.65 11.28
N HIS A 584 -31.61 -19.95 10.00
CA HIS A 584 -32.43 -21.10 9.55
C HIS A 584 -31.85 -22.42 10.05
N ALA A 585 -30.52 -22.60 9.94
CA ALA A 585 -29.85 -23.82 10.36
C ALA A 585 -29.92 -23.99 11.88
N ALA A 586 -29.64 -22.93 12.66
CA ALA A 586 -29.73 -22.95 14.11
C ALA A 586 -31.16 -23.30 14.59
N CYS A 587 -32.19 -22.74 13.96
CA CYS A 587 -33.59 -23.03 14.24
C CYS A 587 -33.98 -24.47 13.87
N THR A 588 -33.42 -25.01 12.79
CA THR A 588 -33.69 -26.40 12.36
C THR A 588 -33.11 -27.42 13.34
N VAL A 589 -31.91 -27.16 13.86
CA VAL A 589 -31.23 -28.06 14.81
C VAL A 589 -31.73 -27.86 16.26
N GLY A 590 -32.28 -26.69 16.56
CA GLY A 590 -32.74 -26.33 17.90
C GLY A 590 -31.66 -25.75 18.81
N SER A 591 -30.61 -25.16 18.22
CA SER A 591 -29.53 -24.53 18.97
C SER A 591 -29.94 -23.17 19.53
N GLU A 592 -30.29 -23.12 20.82
CA GLU A 592 -30.69 -21.88 21.47
C GLU A 592 -29.52 -20.85 21.56
N GLU A 593 -28.29 -21.32 21.83
CA GLU A 593 -27.13 -20.44 21.94
C GLU A 593 -26.82 -19.76 20.62
N CYS A 594 -26.82 -20.50 19.50
CA CYS A 594 -26.61 -19.94 18.17
C CYS A 594 -27.73 -18.96 17.80
N VAL A 595 -29.00 -19.30 18.09
CA VAL A 595 -30.16 -18.42 17.82
C VAL A 595 -30.00 -17.10 18.58
N ARG A 596 -29.75 -17.14 19.89
CA ARG A 596 -29.57 -15.95 20.72
C ARG A 596 -28.42 -15.08 20.19
N PHE A 597 -27.27 -15.67 19.91
CA PHE A 597 -26.13 -14.95 19.38
C PHE A 597 -26.44 -14.27 18.02
N LEU A 598 -27.10 -14.99 17.10
CA LEU A 598 -27.43 -14.44 15.78
C LEU A 598 -28.46 -13.30 15.88
N LEU A 599 -29.43 -13.40 16.81
CA LEU A 599 -30.37 -12.34 17.08
C LEU A 599 -29.70 -11.11 17.71
N GLU A 600 -28.83 -11.31 18.70
CA GLU A 600 -28.00 -10.23 19.29
C GLU A 600 -27.11 -9.54 18.25
N ALA A 601 -26.61 -10.27 17.27
CA ALA A 601 -25.83 -9.74 16.15
C ALA A 601 -26.69 -9.03 15.09
N GLY A 602 -28.02 -8.99 15.22
CA GLY A 602 -28.94 -8.28 14.35
C GLY A 602 -29.18 -8.96 12.99
N VAL A 603 -29.08 -10.30 12.93
CA VAL A 603 -29.37 -11.05 11.70
C VAL A 603 -30.85 -10.94 11.35
N PRO A 604 -31.24 -10.65 10.07
CA PRO A 604 -32.65 -10.57 9.69
C PRO A 604 -33.42 -11.86 9.93
N THR A 605 -34.58 -11.75 10.60
CA THR A 605 -35.47 -12.85 10.97
C THR A 605 -36.45 -13.24 9.88
N THR A 606 -36.72 -12.31 8.94
CA THR A 606 -37.75 -12.45 7.90
C THR A 606 -37.25 -13.04 6.59
N THR A 607 -35.95 -13.34 6.49
CA THR A 607 -35.35 -13.94 5.30
C THR A 607 -36.02 -15.26 4.97
N ARG A 608 -36.32 -15.52 3.68
CA ARG A 608 -36.91 -16.76 3.21
C ARG A 608 -35.90 -17.60 2.44
N ASP A 609 -35.90 -18.89 2.72
CA ASP A 609 -35.13 -19.85 1.95
C ASP A 609 -35.82 -20.22 0.61
N ARG A 610 -35.22 -21.09 -0.20
CA ARG A 610 -35.82 -21.52 -1.47
C ARG A 610 -37.08 -22.34 -1.33
N THR A 611 -37.41 -22.81 -0.11
CA THR A 611 -38.66 -23.51 0.22
C THR A 611 -39.72 -22.59 0.81
N ASP A 612 -39.46 -21.26 0.75
CA ASP A 612 -40.30 -20.16 1.27
C ASP A 612 -40.50 -20.19 2.80
N LEU A 613 -39.61 -20.89 3.55
CA LEU A 613 -39.61 -20.92 4.99
C LEU A 613 -38.78 -19.78 5.57
N THR A 614 -39.28 -19.17 6.67
CA THR A 614 -38.51 -18.29 7.54
C THR A 614 -37.81 -19.08 8.64
N PRO A 615 -36.79 -18.52 9.34
CA PRO A 615 -36.15 -19.18 10.48
C PRO A 615 -37.15 -19.62 11.55
N ALA A 616 -38.15 -18.78 11.89
CA ALA A 616 -39.22 -19.12 12.84
C ALA A 616 -40.07 -20.32 12.37
N MET A 617 -40.42 -20.36 11.08
CA MET A 617 -41.12 -21.51 10.49
C MET A 617 -40.26 -22.77 10.52
N CYS A 618 -38.95 -22.67 10.28
CA CYS A 618 -38.05 -23.82 10.43
C CYS A 618 -38.03 -24.36 11.85
N ALA A 619 -38.03 -23.49 12.86
CA ALA A 619 -38.15 -23.91 14.27
C ALA A 619 -39.46 -24.65 14.55
N GLN A 620 -40.59 -24.11 14.06
CA GLN A 620 -41.91 -24.74 14.25
C GLN A 620 -42.00 -26.12 13.57
N VAL A 621 -41.54 -26.25 12.32
CA VAL A 621 -41.53 -27.51 11.57
C VAL A 621 -40.72 -28.59 12.28
N ASN A 622 -39.68 -28.21 13.01
CA ASN A 622 -38.79 -29.13 13.72
C ASN A 622 -39.13 -29.27 15.21
N ASN A 623 -40.29 -28.78 15.66
CA ASN A 623 -40.80 -28.85 17.05
C ASN A 623 -39.96 -28.05 18.06
N HIS A 624 -39.32 -26.97 17.64
CA HIS A 624 -38.57 -26.03 18.48
C HIS A 624 -39.38 -24.73 18.72
N ASP A 625 -40.67 -24.85 19.12
CA ASP A 625 -41.61 -23.73 19.27
C ASP A 625 -41.09 -22.61 20.19
N HIS A 626 -40.25 -22.95 21.18
CA HIS A 626 -39.63 -21.95 22.06
C HIS A 626 -38.70 -21.00 21.32
N LEU A 627 -38.00 -21.47 20.28
CA LEU A 627 -37.13 -20.63 19.46
C LEU A 627 -37.95 -19.75 18.51
N ALA A 628 -39.04 -20.24 17.97
CA ALA A 628 -39.96 -19.43 17.18
C ALA A 628 -40.47 -18.23 17.99
N ARG A 629 -40.91 -18.46 19.26
CA ARG A 629 -41.32 -17.36 20.15
C ARG A 629 -40.19 -16.38 20.44
N LEU A 630 -38.98 -16.87 20.65
CA LEU A 630 -37.81 -16.04 20.92
C LEU A 630 -37.48 -15.11 19.73
N ILE A 631 -37.74 -15.57 18.50
CA ILE A 631 -37.58 -14.75 17.28
C ILE A 631 -38.71 -13.71 17.20
N ASP A 632 -39.96 -14.12 17.44
CA ASP A 632 -41.14 -13.25 17.39
C ASP A 632 -41.09 -12.13 18.45
N GLU A 633 -40.56 -12.43 19.66
CA GLU A 633 -40.36 -11.44 20.74
C GLU A 633 -39.32 -10.35 20.40
N GLN A 634 -38.44 -10.59 19.46
CA GLN A 634 -37.45 -9.57 18.98
C GLN A 634 -38.00 -8.71 17.84
N GLU A 635 -39.07 -9.09 17.18
CA GLU A 635 -39.73 -8.28 16.15
C GLU A 635 -40.73 -7.25 16.74
N GLU A 636 -41.14 -7.39 18.00
CA GLU A 636 -41.95 -6.42 18.74
C GLU A 636 -41.08 -5.35 19.43
#